data_24c112f54a1ea4c32dde9742ae1e3855
#
_entry.id   24c112f54a1ea4c32dde9742ae1e3855
#
_cell.length_a   1.000
_cell.length_b   1.000
_cell.length_c   1.000
_cell.angle_alpha   90.00
_cell.angle_beta   90.00
_cell.angle_gamma   90.00
#
_symmetry.space_group_name_H-M   'P 1'
#
loop_
_entity.id
_entity.type
_entity.pdbx_description
1 polymer ?
#
loop_
_entity_poly.entity_id
_entity_poly.type
_entity_poly.pdbx_seq_one_letter_code
_entity_poly.pdbx_strand_id
1 'polypeptide(L)'
;MPPPRPPCHPTGFRHFDEFLEGGLPCGRAVEFLAPPGSGKTTLVLRLAAACQRHGLRVALLAADGSLTPAYAKAQGLDPAAVLWIDPALGERALSVAQRLLAEQVAGLLVLDAPDALGLPRHAFRPLSRALASSQALCLITRPRASFTPAPLLRNPLRLLLYPEAIEASNGRRALRPIK
;
A
#
# COMPACT_ATOMS: atom_id res chain seq x y z
N MET A 1 22.08 -21.70 -2.44
CA MET A 1 20.81 -21.42 -3.13
C MET A 1 20.26 -20.10 -2.61
N PRO A 2 19.86 -19.15 -3.46
CA PRO A 2 19.13 -18.00 -2.97
C PRO A 2 17.79 -18.45 -2.35
N PRO A 3 17.30 -17.78 -1.29
CA PRO A 3 16.03 -18.12 -0.67
C PRO A 3 14.90 -18.03 -1.73
N PRO A 4 13.86 -18.88 -1.60
CA PRO A 4 12.73 -18.83 -2.52
C PRO A 4 12.12 -17.43 -2.49
N ARG A 5 11.78 -16.90 -3.66
CA ARG A 5 11.13 -15.60 -3.76
C ARG A 5 9.78 -15.65 -3.05
N PRO A 6 9.41 -14.61 -2.28
CA PRO A 6 8.08 -14.56 -1.70
C PRO A 6 7.04 -14.58 -2.83
N PRO A 7 5.85 -15.14 -2.60
CA PRO A 7 4.77 -15.09 -3.55
C PRO A 7 4.46 -13.63 -3.91
N CYS A 8 4.21 -13.35 -5.18
CA CYS A 8 3.90 -12.01 -5.69
C CYS A 8 2.53 -12.00 -6.35
N HIS A 9 1.83 -10.87 -6.27
CA HIS A 9 0.57 -10.66 -6.95
C HIS A 9 0.77 -9.70 -8.13
N PRO A 10 0.54 -10.12 -9.38
CA PRO A 10 0.65 -9.25 -10.55
C PRO A 10 -0.31 -8.06 -10.44
N THR A 11 0.14 -6.88 -10.81
CA THR A 11 -0.68 -5.66 -10.81
C THR A 11 -1.44 -5.49 -12.12
N GLY A 12 -1.01 -6.18 -13.17
CA GLY A 12 -1.50 -6.00 -14.54
C GLY A 12 -0.86 -4.79 -15.25
N PHE A 13 0.00 -4.05 -14.58
CA PHE A 13 0.83 -3.02 -15.21
C PHE A 13 2.18 -3.63 -15.55
N ARG A 14 2.34 -4.10 -16.78
CA ARG A 14 3.48 -4.90 -17.24
C ARG A 14 4.83 -4.35 -16.77
N HIS A 15 5.11 -3.08 -17.02
CA HIS A 15 6.41 -2.49 -16.66
C HIS A 15 6.61 -2.40 -15.14
N PHE A 16 5.53 -2.23 -14.37
CA PHE A 16 5.60 -2.21 -12.92
C PHE A 16 5.82 -3.62 -12.36
N ASP A 17 5.18 -4.63 -12.96
CA ASP A 17 5.37 -6.02 -12.61
C ASP A 17 6.79 -6.50 -12.97
N GLU A 18 7.32 -6.11 -14.13
CA GLU A 18 8.71 -6.36 -14.52
C GLU A 18 9.70 -5.69 -13.55
N PHE A 19 9.43 -4.42 -13.16
CA PHE A 19 10.24 -3.68 -12.18
C PHE A 19 10.25 -4.37 -10.82
N LEU A 20 9.11 -4.92 -10.38
CA LEU A 20 8.95 -5.64 -9.11
C LEU A 20 9.29 -7.14 -9.21
N GLU A 21 9.75 -7.62 -10.37
CA GLU A 21 10.11 -9.03 -10.61
C GLU A 21 8.94 -10.02 -10.40
N GLY A 22 7.76 -9.62 -10.83
CA GLY A 22 6.56 -10.47 -10.81
C GLY A 22 5.36 -9.84 -10.12
N GLY A 23 5.48 -8.63 -9.59
CA GLY A 23 4.37 -7.88 -9.01
C GLY A 23 4.56 -7.51 -7.53
N LEU A 24 3.46 -7.23 -6.86
CA LEU A 24 3.46 -6.81 -5.45
C LEU A 24 3.80 -8.00 -4.53
N PRO A 25 4.75 -7.85 -3.58
CA PRO A 25 5.14 -8.93 -2.69
C PRO A 25 4.05 -9.20 -1.64
N CYS A 26 3.58 -10.45 -1.53
CA CYS A 26 2.64 -10.89 -0.52
C CYS A 26 3.30 -10.98 0.87
N GLY A 27 2.50 -10.79 1.93
CA GLY A 27 2.97 -10.82 3.32
C GLY A 27 3.89 -9.66 3.70
N ARG A 28 4.01 -8.65 2.82
CA ARG A 28 4.92 -7.52 2.98
C ARG A 28 4.25 -6.21 2.56
N ALA A 29 4.60 -5.12 3.26
CA ALA A 29 4.12 -3.79 2.88
C ALA A 29 4.96 -3.20 1.74
N VAL A 30 4.29 -2.42 0.88
CA VAL A 30 4.90 -1.55 -0.10
C VAL A 30 4.60 -0.10 0.28
N GLU A 31 5.62 0.66 0.68
CA GLU A 31 5.49 2.08 1.01
C GLU A 31 5.82 2.94 -0.21
N PHE A 32 4.87 3.76 -0.63
CA PHE A 32 5.03 4.76 -1.68
C PHE A 32 5.33 6.11 -1.04
N LEU A 33 6.54 6.61 -1.26
CA LEU A 33 7.07 7.84 -0.67
C LEU A 33 7.22 8.91 -1.75
N ALA A 34 6.51 10.02 -1.58
CA ALA A 34 6.58 11.11 -2.54
C ALA A 34 6.11 12.44 -1.93
N PRO A 35 6.46 13.58 -2.55
CA PRO A 35 5.90 14.86 -2.17
C PRO A 35 4.36 14.88 -2.31
N PRO A 36 3.66 15.78 -1.63
CA PRO A 36 2.25 16.05 -1.91
C PRO A 36 2.02 16.35 -3.40
N GLY A 37 0.88 15.95 -3.94
CA GLY A 37 0.53 16.20 -5.36
C GLY A 37 1.24 15.31 -6.39
N SER A 38 2.12 14.39 -5.98
CA SER A 38 2.89 13.50 -6.88
C SER A 38 2.08 12.37 -7.53
N GLY A 39 0.79 12.23 -7.22
CA GLY A 39 -0.05 11.14 -7.74
C GLY A 39 0.09 9.79 -7.02
N LYS A 40 0.79 9.71 -5.87
CA LYS A 40 0.97 8.45 -5.12
C LYS A 40 -0.35 7.77 -4.75
N THR A 41 -1.34 8.52 -4.26
CA THR A 41 -2.67 8.00 -3.91
C THR A 41 -3.39 7.50 -5.17
N THR A 42 -3.32 8.24 -6.29
CA THR A 42 -3.84 7.81 -7.59
C THR A 42 -3.24 6.47 -8.03
N LEU A 43 -1.91 6.34 -7.96
CA LEU A 43 -1.21 5.11 -8.30
C LEU A 43 -1.66 3.95 -7.43
N VAL A 44 -1.68 4.14 -6.11
CA VAL A 44 -2.08 3.10 -5.15
C VAL A 44 -3.53 2.66 -5.37
N LEU A 45 -4.45 3.58 -5.66
CA LEU A 45 -5.85 3.24 -5.97
C LEU A 45 -5.97 2.44 -7.27
N ARG A 46 -5.20 2.77 -8.31
CA ARG A 46 -5.17 2.00 -9.56
C ARG A 46 -4.60 0.60 -9.36
N LEU A 47 -3.56 0.45 -8.53
CA LEU A 47 -3.04 -0.85 -8.13
C LEU A 47 -4.08 -1.65 -7.34
N ALA A 48 -4.78 -1.00 -6.40
CA ALA A 48 -5.86 -1.63 -5.63
C ALA A 48 -7.02 -2.06 -6.54
N ALA A 49 -7.41 -1.24 -7.51
CA ALA A 49 -8.42 -1.59 -8.51
C ALA A 49 -8.02 -2.80 -9.37
N ALA A 50 -6.74 -2.88 -9.75
CA ALA A 50 -6.23 -4.04 -10.45
C ALA A 50 -6.31 -5.31 -9.58
N CYS A 51 -5.87 -5.24 -8.32
CA CYS A 51 -5.99 -6.35 -7.36
C CYS A 51 -7.45 -6.76 -7.14
N GLN A 52 -8.38 -5.79 -7.05
CA GLN A 52 -9.81 -6.05 -6.90
C GLN A 52 -10.37 -6.80 -8.13
N ARG A 53 -9.98 -6.42 -9.35
CA ARG A 53 -10.35 -7.15 -10.58
C ARG A 53 -9.82 -8.59 -10.61
N HIS A 54 -8.72 -8.87 -9.94
CA HIS A 54 -8.18 -10.22 -9.73
C HIS A 54 -8.79 -10.95 -8.53
N GLY A 55 -9.91 -10.45 -7.99
CA GLY A 55 -10.67 -11.10 -6.94
C GLY A 55 -10.20 -10.83 -5.52
N LEU A 56 -9.22 -9.95 -5.31
CA LEU A 56 -8.81 -9.58 -3.95
C LEU A 56 -9.84 -8.63 -3.32
N ARG A 57 -10.25 -8.95 -2.11
CA ARG A 57 -11.07 -8.06 -1.30
C ARG A 57 -10.19 -6.95 -0.72
N VAL A 58 -10.56 -5.69 -0.94
CA VAL A 58 -9.79 -4.51 -0.55
C VAL A 58 -10.35 -3.91 0.73
N ALA A 59 -9.48 -3.71 1.73
CA ALA A 59 -9.74 -2.85 2.89
C ALA A 59 -8.95 -1.55 2.73
N LEU A 60 -9.57 -0.41 3.08
CA LEU A 60 -8.98 0.91 2.88
C LEU A 60 -9.18 1.80 4.10
N LEU A 61 -8.07 2.36 4.60
CA LEU A 61 -8.03 3.38 5.64
C LEU A 61 -7.35 4.63 5.05
N ALA A 62 -8.15 5.69 4.82
CA ALA A 62 -7.66 7.00 4.44
C ALA A 62 -7.58 7.89 5.69
N ALA A 63 -6.39 8.02 6.24
CA ALA A 63 -6.23 8.58 7.58
C ALA A 63 -6.43 10.09 7.67
N ASP A 64 -6.21 10.81 6.56
CA ASP A 64 -6.42 12.27 6.47
C ASP A 64 -7.84 12.65 6.00
N GLY A 65 -8.69 11.67 5.71
CA GLY A 65 -10.05 11.89 5.23
C GLY A 65 -10.16 12.47 3.81
N SER A 66 -9.06 12.65 3.11
CA SER A 66 -9.05 13.27 1.77
C SER A 66 -9.60 12.36 0.67
N LEU A 67 -9.59 11.05 0.89
CA LEU A 67 -9.97 10.07 -0.10
C LEU A 67 -11.46 9.74 0.01
N THR A 68 -12.20 10.04 -1.05
CA THR A 68 -13.64 9.79 -1.13
C THR A 68 -13.95 8.54 -1.99
N PRO A 69 -15.10 7.87 -1.75
CA PRO A 69 -15.55 6.78 -2.62
C PRO A 69 -15.69 7.19 -4.10
N ALA A 70 -16.10 8.42 -4.37
CA ALA A 70 -16.21 8.96 -5.72
C ALA A 70 -14.82 9.04 -6.41
N TYR A 71 -13.80 9.51 -5.68
CA TYR A 71 -12.44 9.57 -6.21
C TYR A 71 -11.86 8.16 -6.44
N ALA A 72 -12.09 7.23 -5.51
CA ALA A 72 -11.68 5.84 -5.68
C ALA A 72 -12.32 5.20 -6.92
N LYS A 73 -13.61 5.46 -7.16
CA LYS A 73 -14.33 5.01 -8.36
C LYS A 73 -13.72 5.59 -9.63
N ALA A 74 -13.35 6.85 -9.65
CA ALA A 74 -12.69 7.50 -10.79
C ALA A 74 -11.33 6.86 -11.12
N GLN A 75 -10.68 6.19 -10.15
CA GLN A 75 -9.44 5.44 -10.37
C GLN A 75 -9.68 3.97 -10.72
N GLY A 76 -10.93 3.54 -10.88
CA GLY A 76 -11.33 2.20 -11.31
C GLY A 76 -11.57 1.20 -10.17
N LEU A 77 -11.57 1.64 -8.91
CA LEU A 77 -11.94 0.83 -7.76
C LEU A 77 -13.47 0.81 -7.64
N ASP A 78 -14.06 -0.35 -7.38
CA ASP A 78 -15.48 -0.44 -7.01
C ASP A 78 -15.64 -0.11 -5.52
N PRO A 79 -16.13 1.08 -5.15
CA PRO A 79 -16.20 1.49 -3.76
C PRO A 79 -17.24 0.71 -2.95
N ALA A 80 -18.24 0.09 -3.59
CA ALA A 80 -19.24 -0.73 -2.93
C ALA A 80 -18.68 -2.07 -2.42
N ALA A 81 -17.60 -2.54 -3.06
CA ALA A 81 -16.89 -3.76 -2.68
C ALA A 81 -15.63 -3.49 -1.83
N VAL A 82 -15.43 -2.27 -1.35
CA VAL A 82 -14.33 -1.90 -0.45
C VAL A 82 -14.78 -1.92 1.00
N LEU A 83 -13.97 -2.48 1.86
CA LEU A 83 -14.12 -2.39 3.33
C LEU A 83 -13.49 -1.08 3.80
N TRP A 84 -14.30 -0.04 3.89
CA TRP A 84 -13.87 1.26 4.38
C TRP A 84 -13.66 1.24 5.89
N ILE A 85 -12.46 1.60 6.34
CA ILE A 85 -12.12 1.71 7.77
C ILE A 85 -12.18 3.19 8.14
N ASP A 86 -13.02 3.53 9.12
CA ASP A 86 -13.20 4.91 9.57
C ASP A 86 -11.94 5.40 10.32
N PRO A 87 -11.25 6.45 9.85
CA PRO A 87 -10.09 7.00 10.53
C PRO A 87 -10.43 7.62 11.90
N ALA A 88 -11.68 8.02 12.14
CA ALA A 88 -12.13 8.55 13.43
C ALA A 88 -12.01 7.53 14.58
N LEU A 89 -11.87 6.25 14.27
CA LEU A 89 -11.58 5.20 15.26
C LEU A 89 -10.17 5.29 15.86
N GLY A 90 -9.26 6.11 15.30
CA GLY A 90 -7.90 6.28 15.79
C GLY A 90 -7.14 4.96 15.82
N GLU A 91 -6.58 4.57 16.98
CA GLU A 91 -5.84 3.30 17.12
C GLU A 91 -6.72 2.07 16.86
N ARG A 92 -8.03 2.14 17.12
CA ARG A 92 -8.97 1.05 16.83
C ARG A 92 -9.08 0.78 15.33
N ALA A 93 -8.85 1.77 14.46
CA ALA A 93 -8.80 1.56 13.02
C ALA A 93 -7.70 0.58 12.63
N LEU A 94 -6.52 0.66 13.28
CA LEU A 94 -5.44 -0.31 13.07
C LEU A 94 -5.80 -1.70 13.59
N SER A 95 -6.54 -1.79 14.69
CA SER A 95 -7.03 -3.08 15.21
C SER A 95 -8.03 -3.73 14.26
N VAL A 96 -8.92 -2.95 13.64
CA VAL A 96 -9.84 -3.43 12.59
C VAL A 96 -9.04 -3.93 11.39
N ALA A 97 -8.09 -3.13 10.88
CA ALA A 97 -7.23 -3.52 9.76
C ALA A 97 -6.46 -4.82 10.06
N GLN A 98 -5.90 -4.94 11.27
CA GLN A 98 -5.21 -6.16 11.72
C GLN A 98 -6.13 -7.38 11.66
N ARG A 99 -7.35 -7.29 12.18
CA ARG A 99 -8.30 -8.40 12.18
C ARG A 99 -8.70 -8.81 10.78
N LEU A 100 -8.98 -7.84 9.90
CA LEU A 100 -9.31 -8.12 8.49
C LEU A 100 -8.21 -8.92 7.77
N LEU A 101 -6.94 -8.66 8.10
CA LEU A 101 -5.81 -9.42 7.57
C LEU A 101 -5.68 -10.80 8.25
N ALA A 102 -5.73 -10.84 9.58
CA ALA A 102 -5.54 -12.08 10.35
C ALA A 102 -6.62 -13.12 10.05
N GLU A 103 -7.86 -12.67 9.87
CA GLU A 103 -9.01 -13.51 9.54
C GLU A 103 -9.15 -13.75 8.01
N GLN A 104 -8.19 -13.27 7.22
CA GLN A 104 -8.15 -13.38 5.74
C GLN A 104 -9.42 -12.82 5.06
N VAL A 105 -10.08 -11.86 5.69
CA VAL A 105 -11.25 -11.16 5.15
C VAL A 105 -10.83 -10.20 4.05
N ALA A 106 -9.67 -9.56 4.17
CA ALA A 106 -9.08 -8.70 3.16
C ALA A 106 -7.78 -9.32 2.61
N GLY A 107 -7.67 -9.39 1.29
CA GLY A 107 -6.45 -9.79 0.59
C GLY A 107 -5.52 -8.61 0.29
N LEU A 108 -6.05 -7.37 0.33
CA LEU A 108 -5.29 -6.14 0.17
C LEU A 108 -5.73 -5.12 1.21
N LEU A 109 -4.77 -4.54 1.92
CA LEU A 109 -4.95 -3.38 2.78
C LEU A 109 -4.29 -2.15 2.13
N VAL A 110 -5.04 -1.07 2.03
CA VAL A 110 -4.52 0.25 1.65
C VAL A 110 -4.52 1.15 2.88
N LEU A 111 -3.36 1.73 3.22
CA LEU A 111 -3.20 2.75 4.25
C LEU A 111 -2.78 4.06 3.56
N ASP A 112 -3.74 4.94 3.32
CA ASP A 112 -3.45 6.25 2.74
C ASP A 112 -3.19 7.27 3.84
N ALA A 113 -2.02 7.94 3.76
CA ALA A 113 -1.56 8.94 4.72
C ALA A 113 -1.64 8.53 6.21
N PRO A 114 -1.22 7.32 6.64
CA PRO A 114 -1.40 6.82 8.00
C PRO A 114 -0.71 7.68 9.07
N ASP A 115 0.24 8.53 8.69
CA ASP A 115 0.88 9.50 9.58
C ASP A 115 -0.14 10.53 10.14
N ALA A 116 -1.24 10.78 9.42
CA ALA A 116 -2.31 11.69 9.86
C ALA A 116 -3.10 11.17 11.07
N LEU A 117 -3.01 9.86 11.39
CA LEU A 117 -3.58 9.33 12.63
C LEU A 117 -2.87 9.85 13.89
N GLY A 118 -1.67 10.41 13.76
CA GLY A 118 -0.88 10.89 14.90
C GLY A 118 -0.42 9.78 15.86
N LEU A 119 -0.50 8.51 15.43
CA LEU A 119 -0.18 7.38 16.28
C LEU A 119 1.32 7.08 16.32
N PRO A 120 1.85 6.62 17.47
CA PRO A 120 3.24 6.24 17.56
C PRO A 120 3.50 4.97 16.74
N ARG A 121 4.73 4.83 16.21
CA ARG A 121 5.12 3.72 15.34
C ARG A 121 4.87 2.32 15.91
N HIS A 122 4.95 2.18 17.22
CA HIS A 122 4.72 0.88 17.86
C HIS A 122 3.26 0.41 17.74
N ALA A 123 2.28 1.32 17.56
CA ALA A 123 0.88 0.98 17.31
C ALA A 123 0.68 0.15 16.04
N PHE A 124 1.61 0.26 15.07
CA PHE A 124 1.56 -0.49 13.81
C PHE A 124 2.21 -1.90 13.89
N ARG A 125 2.83 -2.27 15.02
CA ARG A 125 3.50 -3.57 15.17
C ARG A 125 2.56 -4.78 15.04
N PRO A 126 1.33 -4.76 15.61
CA PRO A 126 0.39 -5.86 15.45
C PRO A 126 0.00 -6.08 13.98
N LEU A 127 -0.19 -4.99 13.24
CA LEU A 127 -0.49 -5.03 11.82
C LEU A 127 0.64 -5.66 11.00
N SER A 128 1.91 -5.39 11.34
CA SER A 128 3.06 -6.03 10.69
C SER A 128 3.08 -7.55 10.87
N ARG A 129 2.66 -8.04 12.04
CA ARG A 129 2.58 -9.50 12.32
C ARG A 129 1.44 -10.13 11.52
N ALA A 130 0.25 -9.54 11.55
CA ALA A 130 -0.90 -10.02 10.80
C ALA A 130 -0.61 -10.07 9.29
N LEU A 131 0.05 -9.05 8.76
CA LEU A 131 0.46 -9.02 7.35
C LEU A 131 1.40 -10.17 6.99
N ALA A 132 2.44 -10.39 7.80
CA ALA A 132 3.42 -11.45 7.55
C ALA A 132 2.80 -12.86 7.58
N SER A 133 1.75 -13.08 8.41
CA SER A 133 1.09 -14.39 8.52
C SER A 133 -0.02 -14.62 7.50
N SER A 134 -0.67 -13.55 7.01
CA SER A 134 -1.85 -13.66 6.14
C SER A 134 -1.55 -13.79 4.64
N GLN A 135 -0.30 -13.57 4.21
CA GLN A 135 0.08 -13.47 2.80
C GLN A 135 -0.67 -12.35 2.02
N ALA A 136 -1.36 -11.47 2.73
CA ALA A 136 -2.05 -10.34 2.13
C ALA A 136 -1.06 -9.29 1.59
N LEU A 137 -1.56 -8.41 0.75
CA LEU A 137 -0.84 -7.23 0.27
C LEU A 137 -1.10 -6.04 1.20
N CYS A 138 -0.13 -5.14 1.32
CA CYS A 138 -0.34 -3.87 2.01
C CYS A 138 0.34 -2.74 1.22
N LEU A 139 -0.46 -1.75 0.79
CA LEU A 139 0.02 -0.56 0.10
C LEU A 139 -0.12 0.64 1.04
N ILE A 140 0.96 1.40 1.20
CA ILE A 140 1.01 2.53 2.11
C ILE A 140 1.47 3.76 1.34
N THR A 141 0.74 4.86 1.43
CA THR A 141 1.20 6.16 0.92
C THR A 141 1.70 7.02 2.07
N ARG A 142 2.86 7.64 1.90
CA ARG A 142 3.40 8.56 2.91
C ARG A 142 4.03 9.79 2.26
N PRO A 143 3.96 10.94 2.93
CA PRO A 143 4.66 12.13 2.46
C PRO A 143 6.18 11.92 2.55
N ARG A 144 6.90 12.44 1.57
CA ARG A 144 8.34 12.61 1.60
C ARG A 144 8.65 14.10 1.47
N ALA A 145 9.23 14.67 2.50
CA ALA A 145 9.77 16.03 2.49
C ALA A 145 11.29 15.98 2.24
N SER A 146 12.06 16.75 2.98
CA SER A 146 13.53 16.80 2.85
C SER A 146 14.25 15.52 3.29
N PHE A 147 13.61 14.66 4.06
CA PHE A 147 14.16 13.37 4.50
C PHE A 147 13.16 12.24 4.32
N THR A 148 13.66 11.02 4.20
CA THR A 148 12.84 9.82 4.09
C THR A 148 12.41 9.37 5.50
N PRO A 149 11.11 9.36 5.84
CA PRO A 149 10.65 8.95 7.17
C PRO A 149 11.02 7.49 7.44
N ALA A 150 11.19 7.14 8.72
CA ALA A 150 11.43 5.74 9.07
C ALA A 150 10.21 4.86 8.74
N PRO A 151 10.40 3.58 8.35
CA PRO A 151 9.30 2.67 7.98
C PRO A 151 8.25 2.54 9.09
N LEU A 152 6.97 2.49 8.72
CA LEU A 152 5.88 2.21 9.68
C LEU A 152 5.78 0.73 10.02
N LEU A 153 5.85 -0.11 9.01
CA LEU A 153 5.79 -1.56 9.14
C LEU A 153 7.19 -2.18 9.02
N ARG A 154 7.29 -3.43 9.41
CA ARG A 154 8.57 -4.15 9.39
C ARG A 154 8.98 -4.53 7.97
N ASN A 155 10.23 -4.27 7.59
CA ASN A 155 10.81 -4.63 6.30
C ASN A 155 9.94 -4.30 5.06
N PRO A 156 9.41 -3.09 4.89
CA PRO A 156 8.61 -2.77 3.72
C PRO A 156 9.49 -2.71 2.47
N LEU A 157 8.90 -2.98 1.32
CA LEU A 157 9.46 -2.50 0.06
C LEU A 157 9.15 -1.00 -0.04
N ARG A 158 10.16 -0.17 -0.23
CA ARG A 158 9.97 1.27 -0.27
C ARG A 158 10.23 1.79 -1.67
N LEU A 159 9.24 2.45 -2.24
CA LEU A 159 9.28 3.03 -3.57
C LEU A 159 9.26 4.55 -3.45
N LEU A 160 10.29 5.17 -4.00
CA LEU A 160 10.41 6.61 -4.08
C LEU A 160 9.83 7.06 -5.42
N LEU A 161 8.77 7.86 -5.38
CA LEU A 161 8.14 8.40 -6.57
C LEU A 161 8.70 9.80 -6.84
N TYR A 162 9.24 9.97 -8.03
CA TYR A 162 9.65 11.25 -8.57
C TYR A 162 8.75 11.59 -9.77
N PRO A 163 8.65 12.84 -10.18
CA PRO A 163 7.85 13.22 -11.36
C PRO A 163 8.24 12.44 -12.63
N GLU A 164 9.51 12.03 -12.72
CA GLU A 164 10.09 11.38 -13.90
C GLU A 164 10.51 9.93 -13.67
N ALA A 165 10.36 9.37 -12.45
CA ALA A 165 10.83 8.03 -12.14
C ALA A 165 10.18 7.44 -10.88
N ILE A 166 10.22 6.11 -10.78
CA ILE A 166 9.97 5.36 -9.54
C ILE A 166 11.25 4.63 -9.18
N GLU A 167 11.74 4.81 -7.97
CA GLU A 167 12.96 4.14 -7.50
C GLU A 167 12.67 3.28 -6.25
N ALA A 168 13.27 2.09 -6.19
CA ALA A 168 13.32 1.33 -4.96
C ALA A 168 14.36 1.95 -4.00
N SER A 169 14.04 2.05 -2.72
CA SER A 169 14.88 2.73 -1.72
C SER A 169 16.27 2.11 -1.51
N ASN A 170 16.50 0.91 -2.04
CA ASN A 170 17.80 0.25 -2.03
C ASN A 170 18.73 0.68 -3.18
N GLY A 171 18.33 1.65 -4.00
CA GLY A 171 19.13 2.21 -5.11
C GLY A 171 19.38 1.25 -6.28
N ARG A 172 18.79 0.06 -6.27
CA ARG A 172 19.13 -0.97 -7.27
C ARG A 172 18.28 -0.92 -8.53
N ARG A 173 17.16 -0.20 -8.55
CA ARG A 173 16.25 -0.14 -9.70
C ARG A 173 15.55 1.20 -9.81
N ALA A 174 15.36 1.67 -11.01
CA ALA A 174 14.56 2.83 -11.36
C ALA A 174 13.63 2.48 -12.53
N LEU A 175 12.34 2.82 -12.41
CA LEU A 175 11.37 2.79 -13.50
C LEU A 175 11.20 4.22 -13.99
N ARG A 176 11.54 4.47 -15.25
CA ARG A 176 11.29 5.77 -15.90
C ARG A 176 9.92 5.74 -16.58
N PRO A 177 9.16 6.84 -16.57
CA PRO A 177 7.92 6.91 -17.32
C PRO A 177 8.22 6.70 -18.81
N ILE A 178 7.40 5.89 -19.44
CA ILE A 178 7.40 5.76 -20.91
C ILE A 178 6.77 7.04 -21.45
N LYS A 179 7.49 7.74 -22.31
CA LYS A 179 6.97 8.90 -23.04
C LYS A 179 5.85 8.48 -23.98
#